data_a22455deae1ce791bcf4506de1b69c4b
#
_entry.id   a22455deae1ce791bcf4506de1b69c4b
#
_cell.length_a   1.000
_cell.length_b   1.000
_cell.length_c   1.000
_cell.angle_alpha   90.00
_cell.angle_beta   90.00
_cell.angle_gamma   90.00
#
_symmetry.space_group_name_H-M   'P 1'
#
loop_
_entity.id
_entity.type
_entity.pdbx_description
1 polymer ?
#
loop_
_entity_poly.entity_id
_entity_poly.type
_entity_poly.pdbx_seq_one_letter_code
_entity_poly.pdbx_strand_id
1 'polypeptide(L)'
;KSKTIEYEAQALACTEKLSRKLAVRDVRQPDGDIRQQICYVPSKFEVFAVYEPKRRMVHAPAFVDKAVLHALVDNILYDALTKSFIRDSHASQTGKGTDDGLMRLKTHMVDYYRREGHGADGWVLKGDVRHFFASIDHRKLKRKLKAVLDKRGVDPRVYELLCIYIDVMEDGLPLGYQTSQLFALMFLDEFDHIIKEKYRIKYYGRYMDDFYIICSDKRKLQYILRDVRALMDSCGLELNQKTAIFPLRNGIDFLG
;
A
#
# COMPACT_ATOMS: atom_id res chain seq x y z
N LYS A 1 25.99 -5.22 -0.37
CA LYS A 1 27.02 -4.14 -0.34
C LYS A 1 27.98 -4.21 -1.54
N SER A 2 28.50 -5.39 -1.95
CA SER A 2 29.45 -5.47 -3.08
C SER A 2 28.85 -5.03 -4.42
N LYS A 3 27.63 -5.48 -4.75
CA LYS A 3 26.91 -5.09 -5.99
C LYS A 3 26.60 -3.59 -6.07
N THR A 4 26.37 -2.94 -4.94
CA THR A 4 26.13 -1.49 -4.87
C THR A 4 27.42 -0.72 -5.20
N ILE A 5 28.55 -1.12 -4.62
CA ILE A 5 29.86 -0.50 -4.89
C ILE A 5 30.27 -0.71 -6.36
N GLU A 6 30.05 -1.90 -6.89
CA GLU A 6 30.32 -2.20 -8.31
C GLU A 6 29.46 -1.34 -9.24
N TYR A 7 28.19 -1.14 -8.90
CA TYR A 7 27.29 -0.28 -9.66
C TYR A 7 27.71 1.19 -9.60
N GLU A 8 28.09 1.68 -8.44
CA GLU A 8 28.60 3.06 -8.27
C GLU A 8 29.91 3.28 -9.05
N ALA A 9 30.81 2.32 -9.03
CA ALA A 9 32.08 2.37 -9.77
C ALA A 9 31.86 2.39 -11.30
N GLN A 10 30.74 1.83 -11.78
CA GLN A 10 30.38 1.75 -13.20
C GLN A 10 29.12 2.61 -13.52
N ALA A 11 28.85 3.65 -12.74
CA ALA A 11 27.60 4.39 -12.79
C ALA A 11 27.21 4.88 -14.18
N LEU A 12 28.14 5.42 -14.98
CA LEU A 12 27.89 5.88 -16.35
C LEU A 12 27.46 4.75 -17.28
N ALA A 13 28.18 3.63 -17.26
CA ALA A 13 27.86 2.47 -18.09
C ALA A 13 26.54 1.82 -17.66
N CYS A 14 26.27 1.77 -16.37
CA CYS A 14 25.01 1.27 -15.82
C CYS A 14 23.84 2.17 -16.18
N THR A 15 24.00 3.50 -16.09
CA THR A 15 22.98 4.48 -16.48
C THR A 15 22.66 4.39 -17.97
N GLU A 16 23.68 4.28 -18.84
CA GLU A 16 23.49 4.12 -20.28
C GLU A 16 22.76 2.80 -20.61
N LYS A 17 23.14 1.70 -19.97
CA LYS A 17 22.48 0.40 -20.14
C LYS A 17 21.02 0.46 -19.68
N LEU A 18 20.74 1.15 -18.57
CA LEU A 18 19.39 1.33 -18.05
C LEU A 18 18.55 2.22 -18.99
N SER A 19 19.11 3.32 -19.47
CA SER A 19 18.47 4.21 -20.44
C SER A 19 18.07 3.45 -21.72
N ARG A 20 18.96 2.60 -22.23
CA ARG A 20 18.65 1.75 -23.39
C ARG A 20 17.53 0.74 -23.12
N LYS A 21 17.47 0.17 -21.90
CA LYS A 21 16.39 -0.75 -21.48
C LYS A 21 15.05 -0.06 -21.35
N LEU A 22 15.03 1.19 -20.88
CA LEU A 22 13.83 2.02 -20.70
C LEU A 22 13.46 2.79 -21.97
N ALA A 23 14.21 2.61 -23.07
CA ALA A 23 13.95 3.33 -24.32
C ALA A 23 12.56 3.01 -24.85
N VAL A 24 11.88 4.05 -25.29
CA VAL A 24 10.62 3.97 -26.00
C VAL A 24 10.86 3.47 -27.41
N ARG A 25 10.06 2.54 -27.87
CA ARG A 25 10.12 2.00 -29.25
C ARG A 25 8.78 2.15 -29.93
N ASP A 26 8.84 2.34 -31.23
CA ASP A 26 7.66 2.30 -32.09
C ASP A 26 7.23 0.84 -32.25
N VAL A 27 6.04 0.50 -31.76
CA VAL A 27 5.46 -0.84 -31.84
C VAL A 27 4.21 -0.80 -32.69
N ARG A 28 4.17 -1.62 -33.76
CA ARG A 28 2.99 -1.76 -34.59
C ARG A 28 1.92 -2.55 -33.81
N GLN A 29 0.75 -1.96 -33.66
CA GLN A 29 -0.39 -2.58 -33.01
C GLN A 29 -1.13 -3.53 -33.97
N PRO A 30 -1.98 -4.44 -33.47
CA PRO A 30 -2.78 -5.33 -34.31
C PRO A 30 -3.76 -4.59 -35.25
N ASP A 31 -4.16 -3.37 -34.91
CA ASP A 31 -5.00 -2.47 -35.72
C ASP A 31 -4.22 -1.76 -36.86
N GLY A 32 -2.91 -1.98 -36.90
CA GLY A 32 -2.00 -1.38 -37.90
C GLY A 32 -1.35 -0.07 -37.47
N ASP A 33 -1.83 0.55 -36.38
CA ASP A 33 -1.27 1.79 -35.83
C ASP A 33 0.13 1.57 -35.23
N ILE A 34 0.98 2.60 -35.34
CA ILE A 34 2.28 2.63 -34.66
C ILE A 34 2.14 3.44 -33.40
N ARG A 35 2.44 2.81 -32.24
CA ARG A 35 2.42 3.48 -30.93
C ARG A 35 3.79 3.37 -30.26
N GLN A 36 4.16 4.46 -29.61
CA GLN A 36 5.36 4.48 -28.78
C GLN A 36 5.11 3.74 -27.47
N GLN A 37 5.89 2.72 -27.20
CA GLN A 37 5.73 1.86 -26.02
C GLN A 37 7.06 1.59 -25.35
N ILE A 38 7.04 1.46 -24.00
CA ILE A 38 8.20 1.00 -23.23
C ILE A 38 8.29 -0.52 -23.36
N CYS A 39 9.41 -0.98 -23.94
CA CYS A 39 9.71 -2.41 -24.08
C CYS A 39 10.67 -2.88 -22.98
N TYR A 40 10.28 -2.66 -21.72
CA TYR A 40 11.06 -3.08 -20.57
C TYR A 40 10.71 -4.51 -20.16
N VAL A 41 11.72 -5.31 -19.90
CA VAL A 41 11.56 -6.67 -19.35
C VAL A 41 12.28 -6.72 -18.01
N PRO A 42 11.56 -6.86 -16.88
CA PRO A 42 12.17 -7.02 -15.58
C PRO A 42 13.04 -8.28 -15.52
N SER A 43 14.12 -8.20 -14.78
CA SER A 43 14.95 -9.37 -14.49
C SER A 43 14.23 -10.33 -13.55
N LYS A 44 14.65 -11.58 -13.51
CA LYS A 44 14.12 -12.53 -12.52
C LYS A 44 14.42 -12.04 -11.11
N PHE A 45 13.44 -12.12 -10.22
CA PHE A 45 13.62 -11.84 -8.80
C PHE A 45 14.12 -13.07 -8.05
N GLU A 46 14.81 -12.85 -6.95
CA GLU A 46 15.21 -13.88 -6.00
C GLU A 46 14.12 -14.05 -4.94
N VAL A 47 13.82 -15.29 -4.52
CA VAL A 47 12.82 -15.56 -3.49
C VAL A 47 13.52 -16.17 -2.28
N PHE A 48 13.30 -15.58 -1.11
CA PHE A 48 13.82 -16.10 0.16
C PHE A 48 12.83 -15.90 1.30
N ALA A 49 12.94 -16.74 2.33
CA ALA A 49 12.10 -16.64 3.52
C ALA A 49 12.74 -15.73 4.57
N VAL A 50 11.93 -14.83 5.14
CA VAL A 50 12.24 -14.07 6.37
C VAL A 50 11.36 -14.62 7.49
N TYR A 51 11.92 -14.79 8.68
CA TYR A 51 11.25 -15.47 9.80
C TYR A 51 10.82 -14.57 10.94
N GLU A 52 11.11 -13.26 10.88
CA GLU A 52 10.73 -12.30 11.93
C GLU A 52 9.71 -11.28 11.46
N PRO A 53 8.64 -11.05 12.23
CA PRO A 53 8.11 -11.81 13.38
C PRO A 53 7.38 -13.09 12.94
N LYS A 54 7.09 -13.24 11.66
CA LYS A 54 6.41 -14.39 11.03
C LYS A 54 7.12 -14.75 9.75
N ARG A 55 7.08 -16.05 9.37
CA ARG A 55 7.60 -16.49 8.09
C ARG A 55 6.89 -15.77 6.94
N ARG A 56 7.68 -15.08 6.12
CA ARG A 56 7.19 -14.40 4.90
C ARG A 56 8.14 -14.72 3.75
N MET A 57 7.58 -14.93 2.56
CA MET A 57 8.37 -15.06 1.34
C MET A 57 8.60 -13.66 0.77
N VAL A 58 9.86 -13.28 0.63
CA VAL A 58 10.27 -11.98 0.07
C VAL A 58 10.76 -12.20 -1.35
N HIS A 59 10.27 -11.38 -2.26
CA HIS A 59 10.62 -11.38 -3.68
C HIS A 59 11.57 -10.20 -3.92
N ALA A 60 12.87 -10.44 -3.91
CA ALA A 60 13.86 -9.38 -4.09
C ALA A 60 14.07 -9.12 -5.59
N PRO A 61 13.77 -7.91 -6.09
CA PRO A 61 14.08 -7.56 -7.46
C PRO A 61 15.60 -7.54 -7.69
N ALA A 62 16.03 -7.84 -8.91
CA ALA A 62 17.41 -7.65 -9.30
C ALA A 62 17.84 -6.19 -9.09
N PHE A 63 19.14 -5.94 -8.86
CA PHE A 63 19.63 -4.61 -8.52
C PHE A 63 19.20 -3.51 -9.51
N VAL A 64 19.22 -3.80 -10.81
CA VAL A 64 18.80 -2.85 -11.86
C VAL A 64 17.31 -2.52 -11.73
N ASP A 65 16.45 -3.52 -11.52
CA ASP A 65 15.02 -3.32 -11.32
C ASP A 65 14.74 -2.55 -10.03
N LYS A 66 15.50 -2.84 -8.97
CA LYS A 66 15.43 -2.09 -7.72
C LYS A 66 15.73 -0.61 -7.93
N ALA A 67 16.75 -0.28 -8.72
CA ALA A 67 17.09 1.11 -9.05
C ALA A 67 15.95 1.80 -9.81
N VAL A 68 15.32 1.12 -10.79
CA VAL A 68 14.15 1.65 -11.52
C VAL A 68 12.98 1.88 -10.57
N LEU A 69 12.66 0.91 -9.72
CA LEU A 69 11.56 1.01 -8.76
C LEU A 69 11.77 2.17 -7.76
N HIS A 70 13.00 2.34 -7.25
CA HIS A 70 13.34 3.48 -6.40
C HIS A 70 13.19 4.81 -7.15
N ALA A 71 13.72 4.91 -8.36
CA ALA A 71 13.58 6.14 -9.16
C ALA A 71 12.11 6.50 -9.44
N LEU A 72 11.27 5.50 -9.75
CA LEU A 72 9.82 5.70 -9.93
C LEU A 72 9.13 6.16 -8.64
N VAL A 73 9.46 5.53 -7.51
CA VAL A 73 8.87 5.89 -6.21
C VAL A 73 9.31 7.29 -5.80
N ASP A 74 10.61 7.55 -5.79
CA ASP A 74 11.16 8.76 -5.19
C ASP A 74 10.86 10.03 -6.03
N ASN A 75 10.73 9.91 -7.35
CA ASN A 75 10.52 11.07 -8.23
C ASN A 75 9.07 11.25 -8.70
N ILE A 76 8.22 10.22 -8.64
CA ILE A 76 6.89 10.27 -9.25
C ILE A 76 5.81 9.75 -8.30
N LEU A 77 5.90 8.49 -7.88
CA LEU A 77 4.78 7.79 -7.25
C LEU A 77 4.51 8.28 -5.85
N TYR A 78 5.56 8.56 -5.08
CA TYR A 78 5.39 9.00 -3.70
C TYR A 78 4.48 10.22 -3.64
N ASP A 79 4.81 11.27 -4.37
CA ASP A 79 4.02 12.50 -4.41
C ASP A 79 2.65 12.30 -5.05
N ALA A 80 2.55 11.50 -6.11
CA ALA A 80 1.30 11.26 -6.81
C ALA A 80 0.28 10.54 -5.93
N LEU A 81 0.71 9.53 -5.17
CA LEU A 81 -0.17 8.64 -4.40
C LEU A 81 -0.43 9.15 -2.98
N THR A 82 0.60 9.66 -2.27
CA THR A 82 0.48 10.00 -0.85
C THR A 82 -0.34 11.26 -0.56
N LYS A 83 -0.56 12.11 -1.56
CA LYS A 83 -1.35 13.36 -1.42
C LYS A 83 -2.82 13.11 -1.04
N SER A 84 -3.38 11.94 -1.33
CA SER A 84 -4.74 11.57 -0.92
C SER A 84 -4.79 10.89 0.44
N PHE A 85 -3.67 10.33 0.91
CA PHE A 85 -3.68 9.52 2.12
C PHE A 85 -4.02 10.34 3.36
N ILE A 86 -4.90 9.80 4.17
CA ILE A 86 -5.29 10.44 5.43
C ILE A 86 -4.10 10.49 6.42
N ARG A 87 -4.17 11.41 7.41
CA ARG A 87 -3.14 11.53 8.45
C ARG A 87 -2.96 10.22 9.23
N ASP A 88 -4.04 9.49 9.45
CA ASP A 88 -4.09 8.30 10.30
C ASP A 88 -3.78 6.98 9.55
N SER A 89 -3.21 7.07 8.34
CA SER A 89 -2.53 5.98 7.64
C SER A 89 -1.02 6.09 7.90
N HIS A 90 -0.42 5.10 8.59
CA HIS A 90 0.88 5.23 9.24
C HIS A 90 2.04 4.48 8.57
N ALA A 91 1.77 3.62 7.60
CA ALA A 91 2.79 2.81 6.95
C ALA A 91 3.46 3.52 5.77
N SER A 92 4.73 3.21 5.53
CA SER A 92 5.50 3.51 4.30
C SER A 92 5.40 4.95 3.78
N GLN A 93 5.33 5.92 4.68
CA GLN A 93 5.33 7.34 4.39
C GLN A 93 6.44 8.04 5.19
N THR A 94 7.04 9.07 4.61
CA THR A 94 8.07 9.88 5.29
C THR A 94 7.54 10.48 6.59
N GLY A 95 8.27 10.33 7.68
CA GLY A 95 7.88 10.79 9.01
C GLY A 95 6.77 9.97 9.69
N LYS A 96 6.38 8.84 9.09
CA LYS A 96 5.44 7.88 9.67
C LYS A 96 6.10 6.51 9.84
N GLY A 97 5.47 5.63 10.58
CA GLY A 97 5.98 4.30 10.89
C GLY A 97 5.24 3.69 12.06
N THR A 98 5.79 2.63 12.62
CA THR A 98 5.26 1.96 13.82
C THR A 98 5.14 2.92 14.99
N ASP A 99 6.18 3.71 15.25
CA ASP A 99 6.20 4.67 16.37
C ASP A 99 5.12 5.76 16.19
N ASP A 100 4.98 6.33 14.98
CA ASP A 100 3.90 7.29 14.69
C ASP A 100 2.52 6.66 14.88
N GLY A 101 2.31 5.42 14.45
CA GLY A 101 1.07 4.67 14.65
C GLY A 101 0.74 4.46 16.12
N LEU A 102 1.70 4.02 16.92
CA LEU A 102 1.53 3.80 18.36
C LEU A 102 1.30 5.12 19.11
N MET A 103 2.05 6.16 18.79
CA MET A 103 1.85 7.49 19.39
C MET A 103 0.47 8.06 19.04
N ARG A 104 0.00 7.82 17.81
CA ARG A 104 -1.33 8.24 17.38
C ARG A 104 -2.43 7.47 18.12
N LEU A 105 -2.28 6.14 18.24
CA LEU A 105 -3.20 5.34 19.06
C LEU A 105 -3.27 5.85 20.50
N LYS A 106 -2.12 6.09 21.14
CA LYS A 106 -2.05 6.67 22.50
C LYS A 106 -2.79 8.00 22.58
N THR A 107 -2.58 8.88 21.61
CA THR A 107 -3.28 10.18 21.53
C THR A 107 -4.79 9.97 21.42
N HIS A 108 -5.24 9.08 20.55
CA HIS A 108 -6.66 8.76 20.39
C HIS A 108 -7.28 8.21 21.68
N MET A 109 -6.59 7.33 22.39
CA MET A 109 -7.07 6.79 23.68
C MET A 109 -7.16 7.88 24.75
N VAL A 110 -6.15 8.74 24.86
CA VAL A 110 -6.15 9.86 25.84
C VAL A 110 -7.26 10.86 25.54
N ASP A 111 -7.43 11.23 24.26
CA ASP A 111 -8.48 12.16 23.85
C ASP A 111 -9.88 11.58 24.10
N TYR A 112 -10.09 10.32 23.77
CA TYR A 112 -11.34 9.61 24.01
C TYR A 112 -11.65 9.55 25.51
N TYR A 113 -10.67 9.15 26.32
CA TYR A 113 -10.84 8.97 27.77
C TYR A 113 -11.09 10.30 28.49
N ARG A 114 -10.26 11.33 28.21
CA ARG A 114 -10.23 12.55 28.99
C ARG A 114 -11.11 13.66 28.44
N ARG A 115 -11.02 13.94 27.14
CA ARG A 115 -11.65 15.11 26.54
C ARG A 115 -13.12 14.89 26.22
N GLU A 116 -13.49 13.67 25.85
CA GLU A 116 -14.88 13.35 25.58
C GLU A 116 -15.63 12.82 26.80
N GLY A 117 -14.93 12.64 27.93
CA GLY A 117 -15.54 12.23 29.18
C GLY A 117 -16.07 10.79 29.18
N HIS A 118 -15.68 9.97 28.18
CA HIS A 118 -16.15 8.60 28.10
C HIS A 118 -15.44 7.63 29.04
N GLY A 119 -14.32 8.03 29.64
CA GLY A 119 -13.49 7.11 30.43
C GLY A 119 -13.08 5.90 29.56
N ALA A 120 -13.11 4.72 30.16
CA ALA A 120 -12.87 3.45 29.48
C ALA A 120 -14.15 2.84 28.86
N ASP A 121 -15.28 3.53 28.95
CA ASP A 121 -16.54 3.07 28.37
C ASP A 121 -16.57 3.32 26.87
N GLY A 122 -16.53 2.23 26.12
CA GLY A 122 -16.51 2.28 24.68
C GLY A 122 -16.15 0.95 24.06
N TRP A 123 -16.10 0.98 22.76
CA TRP A 123 -15.89 -0.21 21.95
C TRP A 123 -14.79 0.03 20.92
N VAL A 124 -14.06 -1.02 20.64
CA VAL A 124 -13.03 -1.06 19.60
C VAL A 124 -13.47 -2.05 18.53
N LEU A 125 -13.44 -1.62 17.27
CA LEU A 125 -13.37 -2.52 16.14
C LEU A 125 -11.90 -2.61 15.72
N LYS A 126 -11.32 -3.80 15.86
CA LYS A 126 -9.97 -4.14 15.40
C LYS A 126 -10.10 -5.11 14.23
N GLY A 127 -9.43 -4.81 13.14
CA GLY A 127 -9.47 -5.63 11.95
C GLY A 127 -8.14 -5.70 11.23
N ASP A 128 -8.00 -6.74 10.43
CA ASP A 128 -6.82 -7.07 9.64
C ASP A 128 -7.29 -7.76 8.34
N VAL A 129 -6.62 -7.53 7.22
CA VAL A 129 -6.96 -8.15 5.93
C VAL A 129 -6.14 -9.42 5.75
N ARG A 130 -6.84 -10.52 5.47
CA ARG A 130 -6.22 -11.82 5.26
C ARG A 130 -5.36 -11.81 3.98
N HIS A 131 -4.11 -12.27 4.09
CA HIS A 131 -3.18 -12.40 2.95
C HIS A 131 -3.12 -11.15 2.04
N PHE A 132 -3.17 -9.96 2.61
CA PHE A 132 -3.44 -8.69 1.92
C PHE A 132 -2.67 -8.54 0.60
N PHE A 133 -1.32 -8.58 0.64
CA PHE A 133 -0.50 -8.40 -0.56
C PHE A 133 -0.77 -9.46 -1.63
N ALA A 134 -0.98 -10.70 -1.23
CA ALA A 134 -1.26 -11.80 -2.15
C ALA A 134 -2.68 -11.78 -2.73
N SER A 135 -3.61 -11.04 -2.08
CA SER A 135 -5.01 -10.97 -2.49
C SER A 135 -5.35 -9.73 -3.34
N ILE A 136 -4.39 -8.86 -3.62
CA ILE A 136 -4.63 -7.66 -4.42
C ILE A 136 -4.85 -8.02 -5.90
N ASP A 137 -6.06 -7.79 -6.41
CA ASP A 137 -6.43 -8.00 -7.81
C ASP A 137 -5.73 -6.97 -8.72
N HIS A 138 -4.94 -7.43 -9.67
CA HIS A 138 -4.16 -6.58 -10.59
C HIS A 138 -5.05 -5.66 -11.44
N ARG A 139 -6.22 -6.12 -11.91
CA ARG A 139 -7.11 -5.31 -12.75
C ARG A 139 -7.70 -4.15 -11.95
N LYS A 140 -8.11 -4.42 -10.71
CA LYS A 140 -8.64 -3.38 -9.80
C LYS A 140 -7.55 -2.40 -9.41
N LEU A 141 -6.35 -2.90 -9.08
CA LEU A 141 -5.19 -2.07 -8.78
C LEU A 141 -4.80 -1.16 -9.95
N LYS A 142 -4.63 -1.72 -11.15
CA LYS A 142 -4.27 -0.97 -12.35
C LYS A 142 -5.31 0.10 -12.69
N ARG A 143 -6.61 -0.20 -12.53
CA ARG A 143 -7.68 0.79 -12.73
C ARG A 143 -7.59 1.94 -11.75
N LYS A 144 -7.40 1.67 -10.44
CA LYS A 144 -7.23 2.70 -9.41
C LYS A 144 -5.96 3.52 -9.67
N LEU A 145 -4.84 2.86 -9.95
CA LEU A 145 -3.57 3.50 -10.24
C LEU A 145 -3.67 4.43 -11.46
N LYS A 146 -4.26 3.96 -12.56
CA LYS A 146 -4.46 4.79 -13.75
C LYS A 146 -5.25 6.05 -13.43
N ALA A 147 -6.37 5.93 -12.73
CA ALA A 147 -7.20 7.07 -12.37
C ALA A 147 -6.43 8.12 -11.52
N VAL A 148 -5.58 7.67 -10.59
CA VAL A 148 -4.75 8.59 -9.79
C VAL A 148 -3.68 9.26 -10.64
N LEU A 149 -2.95 8.50 -11.47
CA LEU A 149 -1.88 9.02 -12.31
C LEU A 149 -2.40 9.99 -13.36
N ASP A 150 -3.52 9.68 -14.02
CA ASP A 150 -4.19 10.57 -15.00
C ASP A 150 -4.60 11.88 -14.33
N LYS A 151 -5.20 11.83 -13.14
CA LYS A 151 -5.59 13.02 -12.35
C LYS A 151 -4.38 13.89 -11.97
N ARG A 152 -3.21 13.29 -11.82
CA ARG A 152 -1.96 13.99 -11.49
C ARG A 152 -1.17 14.47 -12.71
N GLY A 153 -1.61 14.14 -13.92
CA GLY A 153 -0.92 14.48 -15.16
C GLY A 153 0.41 13.74 -15.35
N VAL A 154 0.52 12.55 -14.79
CA VAL A 154 1.73 11.72 -14.94
C VAL A 154 1.77 11.14 -16.35
N ASP A 155 2.98 11.11 -16.94
CA ASP A 155 3.19 10.53 -18.28
C ASP A 155 2.62 9.11 -18.38
N PRO A 156 1.78 8.81 -19.38
CA PRO A 156 1.18 7.47 -19.56
C PRO A 156 2.19 6.33 -19.61
N ARG A 157 3.40 6.59 -20.10
CA ARG A 157 4.48 5.60 -20.17
C ARG A 157 4.90 5.10 -18.77
N VAL A 158 4.80 5.95 -17.75
CA VAL A 158 5.04 5.55 -16.36
C VAL A 158 4.02 4.49 -15.93
N TYR A 159 2.74 4.68 -16.27
CA TYR A 159 1.70 3.70 -15.98
C TYR A 159 1.97 2.36 -16.70
N GLU A 160 2.39 2.39 -17.95
CA GLU A 160 2.77 1.17 -18.70
C GLU A 160 3.90 0.40 -18.01
N LEU A 161 4.96 1.11 -17.60
CA LEU A 161 6.08 0.51 -16.87
C LEU A 161 5.65 -0.08 -15.52
N LEU A 162 4.76 0.61 -14.80
CA LEU A 162 4.23 0.11 -13.53
C LEU A 162 3.35 -1.13 -13.72
N CYS A 163 2.59 -1.20 -14.81
CA CYS A 163 1.83 -2.41 -15.14
C CYS A 163 2.75 -3.62 -15.36
N ILE A 164 3.90 -3.43 -16.00
CA ILE A 164 4.91 -4.48 -16.16
C ILE A 164 5.39 -4.99 -14.79
N TYR A 165 5.65 -4.10 -13.84
CA TYR A 165 6.08 -4.48 -12.49
C TYR A 165 4.95 -5.06 -11.61
N ILE A 166 3.70 -4.71 -11.85
CA ILE A 166 2.55 -5.34 -11.21
C ILE A 166 2.41 -6.80 -11.68
N ASP A 167 2.63 -7.04 -12.99
CA ASP A 167 2.47 -8.36 -13.62
C ASP A 167 3.70 -9.28 -13.47
N VAL A 168 4.69 -8.93 -12.66
CA VAL A 168 5.85 -9.85 -12.40
C VAL A 168 5.44 -11.11 -11.64
N MET A 169 4.29 -11.07 -10.96
CA MET A 169 3.61 -12.22 -10.35
C MET A 169 2.27 -12.45 -11.05
N GLU A 170 1.78 -13.65 -11.01
CA GLU A 170 0.46 -14.00 -11.55
C GLU A 170 -0.65 -13.35 -10.72
N ASP A 171 -0.53 -13.42 -9.38
CA ASP A 171 -1.48 -12.86 -8.43
C ASP A 171 -0.78 -12.02 -7.36
N GLY A 172 -1.46 -11.00 -6.87
CA GLY A 172 -1.01 -10.19 -5.75
C GLY A 172 0.20 -9.32 -6.05
N LEU A 173 0.82 -8.81 -5.00
CA LEU A 173 1.99 -7.93 -5.09
C LEU A 173 3.22 -8.58 -4.44
N PRO A 174 4.40 -8.50 -5.08
CA PRO A 174 5.62 -9.05 -4.53
C PRO A 174 6.04 -8.31 -3.25
N LEU A 175 6.18 -9.04 -2.15
CA LEU A 175 6.82 -8.52 -0.94
C LEU A 175 8.31 -8.30 -1.22
N GLY A 176 8.79 -7.06 -1.02
CA GLY A 176 10.18 -6.67 -1.31
C GLY A 176 10.32 -5.63 -2.41
N TYR A 177 9.27 -5.36 -3.18
CA TYR A 177 9.22 -4.24 -4.11
C TYR A 177 8.74 -2.98 -3.38
N GLN A 178 9.46 -1.87 -3.52
CA GLN A 178 9.09 -0.60 -2.88
C GLN A 178 7.73 -0.09 -3.38
N THR A 179 7.42 -0.27 -4.65
CA THR A 179 6.13 0.08 -5.25
C THR A 179 4.96 -0.69 -4.64
N SER A 180 5.16 -1.96 -4.26
CA SER A 180 4.11 -2.80 -3.67
C SER A 180 3.52 -2.19 -2.40
N GLN A 181 4.33 -1.54 -1.58
CA GLN A 181 3.86 -0.90 -0.34
C GLN A 181 2.97 0.30 -0.63
N LEU A 182 3.38 1.17 -1.57
CA LEU A 182 2.56 2.33 -1.97
C LEU A 182 1.27 1.89 -2.66
N PHE A 183 1.33 0.87 -3.50
CA PHE A 183 0.15 0.31 -4.16
C PHE A 183 -0.84 -0.28 -3.14
N ALA A 184 -0.35 -0.97 -2.13
CA ALA A 184 -1.17 -1.51 -1.06
C ALA A 184 -1.86 -0.41 -0.25
N LEU A 185 -1.16 0.68 0.06
CA LEU A 185 -1.75 1.85 0.73
C LEU A 185 -2.82 2.52 -0.13
N MET A 186 -2.53 2.76 -1.41
CA MET A 186 -3.47 3.35 -2.37
C MET A 186 -4.71 2.45 -2.57
N PHE A 187 -4.52 1.14 -2.58
CA PHE A 187 -5.62 0.19 -2.78
C PHE A 187 -6.69 0.31 -1.69
N LEU A 188 -6.30 0.61 -0.44
CA LEU A 188 -7.18 0.82 0.72
C LEU A 188 -7.46 2.30 1.04
N ASP A 189 -7.01 3.26 0.24
CA ASP A 189 -7.23 4.70 0.49
C ASP A 189 -8.72 5.05 0.54
N GLU A 190 -9.53 4.48 -0.34
CA GLU A 190 -10.99 4.63 -0.34
C GLU A 190 -11.63 4.14 0.97
N PHE A 191 -11.12 3.05 1.54
CA PHE A 191 -11.56 2.54 2.84
C PHE A 191 -11.30 3.58 3.94
N ASP A 192 -10.11 4.18 3.96
CA ASP A 192 -9.77 5.22 4.92
C ASP A 192 -10.72 6.41 4.85
N HIS A 193 -11.01 6.89 3.64
CA HIS A 193 -11.95 8.00 3.42
C HIS A 193 -13.38 7.64 3.83
N ILE A 194 -13.85 6.43 3.55
CA ILE A 194 -15.18 5.98 4.02
C ILE A 194 -15.26 6.04 5.55
N ILE A 195 -14.26 5.58 6.26
CA ILE A 195 -14.25 5.62 7.73
C ILE A 195 -14.23 7.06 8.25
N LYS A 196 -13.40 7.93 7.66
CA LYS A 196 -13.25 9.31 8.11
C LYS A 196 -14.40 10.23 7.68
N GLU A 197 -14.85 10.13 6.45
CA GLU A 197 -15.77 11.09 5.84
C GLU A 197 -17.24 10.63 5.94
N LYS A 198 -17.54 9.39 5.51
CA LYS A 198 -18.90 8.85 5.56
C LYS A 198 -19.35 8.59 7.00
N TYR A 199 -18.51 7.87 7.78
CA TYR A 199 -18.85 7.51 9.16
C TYR A 199 -18.43 8.56 10.18
N ARG A 200 -17.61 9.55 9.78
CA ARG A 200 -17.09 10.64 10.64
C ARG A 200 -16.43 10.08 11.90
N ILE A 201 -15.64 9.02 11.75
CA ILE A 201 -14.91 8.43 12.86
C ILE A 201 -13.67 9.26 13.16
N LYS A 202 -13.61 9.82 14.37
CA LYS A 202 -12.47 10.60 14.84
C LYS A 202 -11.28 9.71 15.18
N TYR A 203 -11.52 8.63 15.89
CA TYR A 203 -10.50 7.73 16.46
C TYR A 203 -10.34 6.49 15.59
N TYR A 204 -9.62 6.63 14.51
CA TYR A 204 -9.28 5.60 13.53
C TYR A 204 -7.81 5.67 13.19
N GLY A 205 -7.13 4.54 13.07
CA GLY A 205 -5.78 4.44 12.54
C GLY A 205 -5.57 3.14 11.79
N ARG A 206 -4.73 3.19 10.77
CA ARG A 206 -4.36 2.04 9.95
C ARG A 206 -2.85 1.97 9.71
N TYR A 207 -2.32 0.76 9.77
CA TYR A 207 -0.97 0.43 9.36
C TYR A 207 -1.02 -0.74 8.38
N MET A 208 -0.82 -0.48 7.10
CA MET A 208 -1.07 -1.44 6.01
C MET A 208 -2.49 -2.02 6.07
N ASP A 209 -2.60 -3.31 6.37
CA ASP A 209 -3.82 -4.09 6.51
C ASP A 209 -4.42 -4.06 7.92
N ASP A 210 -3.64 -3.69 8.92
CA ASP A 210 -4.04 -3.63 10.32
C ASP A 210 -4.68 -2.29 10.68
N PHE A 211 -5.92 -2.29 11.22
CA PHE A 211 -6.63 -1.06 11.58
C PHE A 211 -7.42 -1.18 12.88
N TYR A 212 -7.66 -0.03 13.50
CA TYR A 212 -8.54 0.10 14.65
C TYR A 212 -9.52 1.27 14.51
N ILE A 213 -10.70 1.13 15.12
CA ILE A 213 -11.71 2.17 15.26
C ILE A 213 -12.16 2.18 16.73
N ILE A 214 -12.15 3.35 17.39
CA ILE A 214 -12.71 3.53 18.74
C ILE A 214 -14.00 4.34 18.65
N CYS A 215 -15.08 3.85 19.28
CA CYS A 215 -16.37 4.51 19.28
C CYS A 215 -17.15 4.16 20.55
N SER A 216 -17.96 5.11 21.07
CA SER A 216 -18.85 4.87 22.21
C SER A 216 -20.04 3.98 21.84
N ASP A 217 -20.47 3.99 20.58
CA ASP A 217 -21.63 3.22 20.11
C ASP A 217 -21.23 1.91 19.43
N LYS A 218 -21.52 0.79 20.10
CA LYS A 218 -21.30 -0.57 19.59
C LYS A 218 -22.10 -0.85 18.31
N ARG A 219 -23.35 -0.36 18.24
CA ARG A 219 -24.21 -0.60 17.08
C ARG A 219 -23.65 0.10 15.85
N LYS A 220 -23.15 1.32 16.00
CA LYS A 220 -22.45 2.03 14.95
C LYS A 220 -21.25 1.21 14.42
N LEU A 221 -20.44 0.63 15.31
CA LEU A 221 -19.32 -0.23 14.89
C LEU A 221 -19.78 -1.51 14.16
N GLN A 222 -20.92 -2.09 14.54
CA GLN A 222 -21.50 -3.24 13.83
C GLN A 222 -21.92 -2.88 12.39
N TYR A 223 -22.53 -1.71 12.20
CA TYR A 223 -22.86 -1.20 10.85
C TYR A 223 -21.61 -0.95 10.03
N ILE A 224 -20.61 -0.30 10.63
CA ILE A 224 -19.32 -0.06 9.96
C ILE A 224 -18.69 -1.38 9.55
N LEU A 225 -18.62 -2.37 10.44
CA LEU A 225 -18.02 -3.67 10.14
C LEU A 225 -18.73 -4.38 8.98
N ARG A 226 -20.06 -4.33 8.92
CA ARG A 226 -20.84 -4.90 7.82
C ARG A 226 -20.47 -4.23 6.48
N ASP A 227 -20.44 -2.90 6.46
CA ASP A 227 -20.15 -2.14 5.25
C ASP A 227 -18.68 -2.29 4.84
N VAL A 228 -17.75 -2.40 5.81
CA VAL A 228 -16.34 -2.69 5.57
C VAL A 228 -16.16 -4.07 4.94
N ARG A 229 -16.87 -5.09 5.43
CA ARG A 229 -16.86 -6.43 4.80
C ARG A 229 -17.30 -6.36 3.35
N ALA A 230 -18.44 -5.73 3.08
CA ALA A 230 -18.95 -5.57 1.71
C ALA A 230 -17.96 -4.81 0.80
N LEU A 231 -17.30 -3.78 1.32
CA LEU A 231 -16.27 -3.05 0.58
C LEU A 231 -15.05 -3.95 0.29
N MET A 232 -14.55 -4.69 1.29
CA MET A 232 -13.43 -5.60 1.11
C MET A 232 -13.77 -6.69 0.08
N ASP A 233 -14.94 -7.31 0.18
CA ASP A 233 -15.43 -8.29 -0.79
C ASP A 233 -15.49 -7.70 -2.21
N SER A 234 -15.98 -6.47 -2.37
CA SER A 234 -16.01 -5.76 -3.65
C SER A 234 -14.61 -5.52 -4.23
N CYS A 235 -13.62 -5.37 -3.35
CA CYS A 235 -12.21 -5.26 -3.71
C CYS A 235 -11.53 -6.63 -3.97
N GLY A 236 -12.20 -7.75 -3.66
CA GLY A 236 -11.61 -9.08 -3.71
C GLY A 236 -10.74 -9.40 -2.50
N LEU A 237 -10.95 -8.69 -1.39
CA LEU A 237 -10.22 -8.86 -0.12
C LEU A 237 -11.14 -9.50 0.92
N GLU A 238 -10.56 -10.23 1.86
CA GLU A 238 -11.25 -10.85 2.98
C GLU A 238 -10.67 -10.34 4.31
N LEU A 239 -11.54 -9.94 5.24
CA LEU A 239 -11.09 -9.64 6.59
C LEU A 239 -10.69 -10.92 7.33
N ASN A 240 -9.63 -10.83 8.11
CA ASN A 240 -9.18 -11.92 8.97
C ASN A 240 -10.31 -12.30 9.96
N GLN A 241 -10.45 -13.58 10.26
CA GLN A 241 -11.43 -14.11 11.23
C GLN A 241 -11.27 -13.53 12.64
N LYS A 242 -10.08 -13.01 12.97
CA LYS A 242 -9.81 -12.31 14.23
C LYS A 242 -10.40 -10.90 14.30
N THR A 243 -10.97 -10.39 13.18
CA THR A 243 -11.64 -9.07 13.17
C THR A 243 -12.83 -9.09 14.11
N ALA A 244 -12.78 -8.24 15.15
CA ALA A 244 -13.74 -8.29 16.24
C ALA A 244 -14.07 -6.90 16.81
N ILE A 245 -15.26 -6.81 17.43
CA ILE A 245 -15.66 -5.66 18.24
C ILE A 245 -15.62 -6.09 19.72
N PHE A 246 -14.84 -5.38 20.50
CA PHE A 246 -14.66 -5.67 21.92
C PHE A 246 -14.65 -4.38 22.78
N PRO A 247 -14.84 -4.47 24.11
CA PRO A 247 -14.80 -3.31 24.99
C PRO A 247 -13.41 -2.65 25.01
N LEU A 248 -13.35 -1.31 24.98
CA LEU A 248 -12.11 -0.54 25.01
C LEU A 248 -11.26 -0.84 26.26
N ARG A 249 -11.88 -1.16 27.39
CA ARG A 249 -11.19 -1.53 28.63
C ARG A 249 -10.28 -2.75 28.53
N ASN A 250 -10.46 -3.58 27.50
CA ASN A 250 -9.59 -4.73 27.24
C ASN A 250 -8.23 -4.34 26.62
N GLY A 251 -8.03 -3.05 26.32
CA GLY A 251 -6.84 -2.57 25.60
C GLY A 251 -6.94 -2.82 24.10
N ILE A 252 -5.99 -2.27 23.36
CA ILE A 252 -5.89 -2.41 21.91
C ILE A 252 -4.50 -2.94 21.58
N ASP A 253 -4.44 -4.14 21.02
CA ASP A 253 -3.23 -4.66 20.41
C ASP A 253 -3.14 -4.13 18.98
N PHE A 254 -2.12 -3.34 18.69
CA PHE A 254 -1.89 -2.70 17.39
C PHE A 254 -0.41 -2.71 17.06
N LEU A 255 -0.07 -3.25 15.92
CA LEU A 255 1.29 -3.42 15.41
C LEU A 255 2.13 -4.53 16.06
N GLY A 256 1.54 -5.38 16.91
CA GLY A 256 2.17 -6.55 17.50
C GLY A 256 2.89 -6.29 18.78
#